data_134c4bee793a978e319ecba207d87392
#
_entry.id   134c4bee793a978e319ecba207d87392
#
_cell.length_a   1.000
_cell.length_b   1.000
_cell.length_c   1.000
_cell.angle_alpha   90.00
_cell.angle_beta   90.00
_cell.angle_gamma   90.00
#
_symmetry.space_group_name_H-M   'P 1'
#
loop_
_entity.id
_entity.type
_entity.pdbx_description
1 polymer ?
#
loop_
_entity_poly.entity_id
_entity_poly.type
_entity_poly.pdbx_seq_one_letter_code
_entity_poly.pdbx_strand_id
1 'polypeptide(L)'
;LAPNDYILKPFAADTLHDRIERALIKREAFMPAYRLIELGNVPDAINYCAEAEEKHPQWQLDFLRLRAELHVASGNADEAQKLYERILSTRSVPWARLGLAKALYLQRRYAEAEDLLQALVGENELYVDAYDWLSRTREAAGELEAARNVLTNAMALSPHRVGRLRRLGELSIETGDHEAAEKVLAEVVRKGKYSDFRDPEDHVRLLQAQLGRGDTAQAEATIRDLERSMAGLDKTRMCTALSSALVHVKKGETDRAGEALKALISESDGGQSLSLK
;
A
#
# COMPACT_ATOMS: atom_id res chain seq x y z
N LEU A 1 -5.77 -9.62 -7.69
CA LEU A 1 -6.47 -9.75 -8.97
C LEU A 1 -7.92 -9.32 -8.77
N ALA A 2 -8.38 -8.31 -9.52
CA ALA A 2 -9.80 -7.95 -9.54
C ALA A 2 -10.59 -9.05 -10.30
N PRO A 3 -11.81 -9.38 -9.87
CA PRO A 3 -12.65 -10.33 -10.60
C PRO A 3 -13.00 -9.78 -11.99
N ASN A 4 -13.03 -10.67 -12.96
CA ASN A 4 -13.28 -10.31 -14.36
C ASN A 4 -14.74 -9.89 -14.62
N ASP A 5 -15.68 -10.42 -13.82
CA ASP A 5 -17.12 -10.12 -13.91
C ASP A 5 -17.84 -10.47 -12.59
N TYR A 6 -19.06 -9.95 -12.40
CA TYR A 6 -19.96 -10.23 -11.29
C TYR A 6 -21.32 -10.64 -11.82
N ILE A 7 -21.93 -11.65 -11.20
CA ILE A 7 -23.31 -12.01 -11.48
C ILE A 7 -24.13 -11.99 -10.19
N LEU A 8 -25.26 -11.31 -10.22
CA LEU A 8 -26.17 -11.24 -9.08
C LEU A 8 -27.13 -12.43 -9.11
N LYS A 9 -27.34 -13.07 -7.97
CA LYS A 9 -28.34 -14.13 -7.81
C LYS A 9 -29.74 -13.50 -7.59
N PRO A 10 -30.81 -14.09 -8.17
CA PRO A 10 -30.84 -15.28 -9.02
C PRO A 10 -30.46 -15.00 -10.48
N PHE A 11 -29.85 -15.95 -11.19
CA PHE A 11 -29.49 -15.82 -12.60
C PHE A 11 -29.85 -17.10 -13.38
N ALA A 12 -30.16 -16.96 -14.67
CA ALA A 12 -30.42 -18.08 -15.59
C ALA A 12 -29.08 -18.70 -16.05
N ALA A 13 -29.13 -19.99 -16.41
CA ALA A 13 -27.96 -20.72 -16.91
C ALA A 13 -27.38 -20.07 -18.17
N ASP A 14 -28.21 -19.64 -19.11
CA ASP A 14 -27.78 -18.96 -20.32
C ASP A 14 -27.07 -17.66 -20.04
N THR A 15 -27.56 -16.86 -19.08
CA THR A 15 -26.89 -15.59 -18.64
C THR A 15 -25.51 -15.87 -18.07
N LEU A 16 -25.35 -16.95 -17.32
CA LEU A 16 -24.05 -17.36 -16.80
C LEU A 16 -23.11 -17.79 -17.91
N HIS A 17 -23.62 -18.59 -18.87
CA HIS A 17 -22.87 -19.08 -20.03
C HIS A 17 -22.32 -17.91 -20.86
N ASP A 18 -23.19 -16.98 -21.27
CA ASP A 18 -22.82 -15.82 -22.08
C ASP A 18 -21.75 -14.92 -21.37
N ARG A 19 -21.89 -14.77 -20.05
CA ARG A 19 -20.91 -13.99 -19.28
C ARG A 19 -19.56 -14.68 -19.17
N ILE A 20 -19.56 -16.02 -18.97
CA ILE A 20 -18.30 -16.80 -18.94
C ILE A 20 -17.63 -16.72 -20.32
N GLU A 21 -18.37 -16.94 -21.41
CA GLU A 21 -17.82 -16.87 -22.77
C GLU A 21 -17.20 -15.49 -23.05
N ARG A 22 -17.94 -14.41 -22.74
CA ARG A 22 -17.44 -13.04 -22.88
C ARG A 22 -16.18 -12.79 -22.02
N ALA A 23 -16.14 -13.30 -20.80
CA ALA A 23 -14.98 -13.16 -19.91
C ALA A 23 -13.78 -13.94 -20.45
N LEU A 24 -13.96 -15.11 -21.04
CA LEU A 24 -12.89 -15.88 -21.67
C LEU A 24 -12.34 -15.16 -22.91
N ILE A 25 -13.19 -14.66 -23.80
CA ILE A 25 -12.77 -13.87 -24.98
C ILE A 25 -11.99 -12.61 -24.53
N LYS A 26 -12.50 -11.90 -23.51
CA LYS A 26 -11.78 -10.74 -22.94
C LYS A 26 -10.41 -11.17 -22.41
N ARG A 27 -10.35 -12.26 -21.64
CA ARG A 27 -9.09 -12.76 -21.09
C ARG A 27 -8.07 -13.10 -22.18
N GLU A 28 -8.50 -13.74 -23.25
CA GLU A 28 -7.62 -14.06 -24.40
C GLU A 28 -7.02 -12.78 -25.01
N ALA A 29 -7.83 -11.74 -25.21
CA ALA A 29 -7.36 -10.46 -25.72
C ALA A 29 -6.34 -9.76 -24.81
N PHE A 30 -6.44 -9.95 -23.49
CA PHE A 30 -5.55 -9.34 -22.51
C PHE A 30 -4.32 -10.21 -22.17
N MET A 31 -4.34 -11.51 -22.47
CA MET A 31 -3.26 -12.45 -22.12
C MET A 31 -1.86 -12.01 -22.59
N PRO A 32 -1.66 -11.45 -23.81
CA PRO A 32 -0.35 -11.00 -24.21
C PRO A 32 0.19 -9.86 -23.32
N ALA A 33 -0.67 -8.89 -22.96
CA ALA A 33 -0.28 -7.82 -22.03
C ALA A 33 0.11 -8.37 -20.67
N TYR A 34 -0.69 -9.29 -20.11
CA TYR A 34 -0.39 -9.88 -18.79
C TYR A 34 0.90 -10.69 -18.79
N ARG A 35 1.19 -11.44 -19.85
CA ARG A 35 2.48 -12.16 -19.99
C ARG A 35 3.67 -11.20 -20.02
N LEU A 36 3.56 -10.10 -20.75
CA LEU A 36 4.61 -9.08 -20.80
C LEU A 36 4.83 -8.44 -19.42
N ILE A 37 3.74 -8.18 -18.66
CA ILE A 37 3.81 -7.66 -17.28
C ILE A 37 4.48 -8.69 -16.35
N GLU A 38 4.13 -9.96 -16.44
CA GLU A 38 4.73 -11.06 -15.64
C GLU A 38 6.24 -11.20 -15.92
N LEU A 39 6.66 -10.96 -17.15
CA LEU A 39 8.07 -10.95 -17.56
C LEU A 39 8.80 -9.64 -17.21
N GLY A 40 8.12 -8.67 -16.58
CA GLY A 40 8.69 -7.35 -16.26
C GLY A 40 8.86 -6.43 -17.48
N ASN A 41 8.38 -6.84 -18.65
CA ASN A 41 8.49 -6.04 -19.89
C ASN A 41 7.31 -5.07 -20.02
N VAL A 42 7.30 -4.07 -19.15
CA VAL A 42 6.22 -3.07 -19.07
C VAL A 42 6.12 -2.20 -20.32
N PRO A 43 7.23 -1.75 -20.96
CA PRO A 43 7.14 -0.96 -22.20
C PRO A 43 6.39 -1.67 -23.32
N ASP A 44 6.68 -2.94 -23.57
CA ASP A 44 5.98 -3.70 -24.60
C ASP A 44 4.52 -4.00 -24.22
N ALA A 45 4.21 -4.15 -22.92
CA ALA A 45 2.84 -4.26 -22.47
C ALA A 45 2.02 -2.98 -22.76
N ILE A 46 2.62 -1.81 -22.55
CA ILE A 46 2.02 -0.50 -22.90
C ILE A 46 1.77 -0.39 -24.40
N ASN A 47 2.76 -0.75 -25.23
CA ASN A 47 2.65 -0.72 -26.68
C ASN A 47 1.56 -1.68 -27.18
N TYR A 48 1.55 -2.91 -26.65
CA TYR A 48 0.50 -3.88 -26.97
C TYR A 48 -0.90 -3.32 -26.62
N CYS A 49 -1.07 -2.72 -25.44
CA CYS A 49 -2.36 -2.12 -25.05
C CYS A 49 -2.78 -1.00 -26.01
N ALA A 50 -1.83 -0.17 -26.51
CA ALA A 50 -2.13 0.88 -27.47
C ALA A 50 -2.65 0.31 -28.81
N GLU A 51 -2.02 -0.74 -29.32
CA GLU A 51 -2.48 -1.42 -30.54
C GLU A 51 -3.82 -2.15 -30.32
N ALA A 52 -4.00 -2.77 -29.15
CA ALA A 52 -5.19 -3.53 -28.82
C ALA A 52 -6.41 -2.63 -28.64
N GLU A 53 -6.25 -1.35 -28.24
CA GLU A 53 -7.33 -0.34 -28.22
C GLU A 53 -8.05 -0.23 -29.57
N GLU A 54 -7.30 -0.33 -30.69
CA GLU A 54 -7.84 -0.23 -32.05
C GLU A 54 -8.38 -1.58 -32.56
N LYS A 55 -7.68 -2.68 -32.24
CA LYS A 55 -8.04 -4.03 -32.68
C LYS A 55 -9.30 -4.58 -31.98
N HIS A 56 -9.58 -4.12 -30.75
CA HIS A 56 -10.67 -4.58 -29.92
C HIS A 56 -11.56 -3.44 -29.40
N PRO A 57 -12.37 -2.78 -30.26
CA PRO A 57 -13.18 -1.64 -29.89
C PRO A 57 -14.12 -1.89 -28.69
N GLN A 58 -14.61 -3.12 -28.54
CA GLN A 58 -15.46 -3.53 -27.41
C GLN A 58 -14.74 -3.52 -26.07
N TRP A 59 -13.40 -3.57 -26.04
CA TRP A 59 -12.55 -3.54 -24.84
C TRP A 59 -11.63 -2.31 -24.79
N GLN A 60 -11.86 -1.33 -25.65
CA GLN A 60 -11.03 -0.13 -25.77
C GLN A 60 -10.79 0.56 -24.44
N LEU A 61 -11.85 0.78 -23.65
CA LEU A 61 -11.75 1.44 -22.35
C LEU A 61 -10.94 0.62 -21.34
N ASP A 62 -11.02 -0.71 -21.39
CA ASP A 62 -10.28 -1.59 -20.50
C ASP A 62 -8.78 -1.60 -20.84
N PHE A 63 -8.41 -1.60 -22.14
CA PHE A 63 -7.01 -1.45 -22.56
C PHE A 63 -6.45 -0.07 -22.22
N LEU A 64 -7.22 0.98 -22.46
CA LEU A 64 -6.85 2.35 -22.08
C LEU A 64 -6.61 2.47 -20.58
N ARG A 65 -7.46 1.84 -19.76
CA ARG A 65 -7.29 1.75 -18.32
C ARG A 65 -6.00 1.04 -17.93
N LEU A 66 -5.77 -0.18 -18.46
CA LEU A 66 -4.57 -0.96 -18.16
C LEU A 66 -3.31 -0.18 -18.55
N ARG A 67 -3.30 0.46 -19.71
CA ARG A 67 -2.21 1.29 -20.19
C ARG A 67 -1.93 2.46 -19.23
N ALA A 68 -2.98 3.17 -18.78
CA ALA A 68 -2.83 4.26 -17.82
C ALA A 68 -2.29 3.76 -16.46
N GLU A 69 -2.78 2.62 -15.97
CA GLU A 69 -2.29 1.99 -14.74
C GLU A 69 -0.80 1.56 -14.86
N LEU A 70 -0.38 1.07 -16.02
CA LEU A 70 1.03 0.73 -16.29
C LEU A 70 1.92 1.98 -16.31
N HIS A 71 1.47 3.10 -16.88
CA HIS A 71 2.21 4.36 -16.83
C HIS A 71 2.35 4.87 -15.38
N VAL A 72 1.30 4.79 -14.56
CA VAL A 72 1.40 5.11 -13.12
C VAL A 72 2.43 4.21 -12.42
N ALA A 73 2.37 2.90 -12.66
CA ALA A 73 3.28 1.94 -12.05
C ALA A 73 4.76 2.15 -12.45
N SER A 74 4.99 2.65 -13.68
CA SER A 74 6.32 2.97 -14.20
C SER A 74 6.79 4.38 -13.87
N GLY A 75 6.01 5.18 -13.12
CA GLY A 75 6.35 6.56 -12.80
C GLY A 75 6.18 7.56 -13.96
N ASN A 76 5.62 7.14 -15.10
CA ASN A 76 5.37 7.99 -16.27
C ASN A 76 4.09 8.82 -16.08
N ALA A 77 4.14 9.74 -15.11
CA ALA A 77 2.97 10.47 -14.61
C ALA A 77 2.27 11.32 -15.68
N ASP A 78 3.02 11.96 -16.59
CA ASP A 78 2.47 12.84 -17.62
C ASP A 78 1.64 12.05 -18.66
N GLU A 79 2.12 10.88 -19.08
CA GLU A 79 1.37 10.01 -19.97
C GLU A 79 0.15 9.40 -19.29
N ALA A 80 0.28 9.01 -18.02
CA ALA A 80 -0.84 8.55 -17.22
C ALA A 80 -1.94 9.62 -17.12
N GLN A 81 -1.57 10.88 -16.84
CA GLN A 81 -2.49 12.00 -16.77
C GLN A 81 -3.27 12.17 -18.07
N LYS A 82 -2.59 12.26 -19.22
CA LYS A 82 -3.22 12.39 -20.55
C LYS A 82 -4.26 11.30 -20.81
N LEU A 83 -3.93 10.05 -20.45
CA LEU A 83 -4.83 8.92 -20.65
C LEU A 83 -6.06 8.99 -19.74
N TYR A 84 -5.90 9.34 -18.46
CA TYR A 84 -7.03 9.51 -17.55
C TYR A 84 -7.90 10.70 -17.96
N GLU A 85 -7.33 11.82 -18.39
CA GLU A 85 -8.10 12.97 -18.92
C GLU A 85 -8.88 12.58 -20.18
N ARG A 86 -8.29 11.80 -21.09
CA ARG A 86 -8.99 11.26 -22.26
C ARG A 86 -10.17 10.36 -21.84
N ILE A 87 -10.03 9.54 -20.82
CA ILE A 87 -11.12 8.72 -20.28
C ILE A 87 -12.21 9.62 -19.71
N LEU A 88 -11.83 10.60 -18.91
CA LEU A 88 -12.76 11.49 -18.20
C LEU A 88 -13.47 12.46 -19.13
N SER A 89 -12.91 12.81 -20.30
CA SER A 89 -13.58 13.62 -21.31
C SER A 89 -14.77 12.89 -21.96
N THR A 90 -14.76 11.57 -21.95
CA THR A 90 -15.85 10.76 -22.51
C THR A 90 -16.81 10.26 -21.43
N ARG A 91 -16.32 9.95 -20.24
CA ARG A 91 -17.12 9.39 -19.15
C ARG A 91 -16.52 9.71 -17.79
N SER A 92 -17.31 10.36 -16.93
CA SER A 92 -16.91 10.58 -15.54
C SER A 92 -17.06 9.28 -14.75
N VAL A 93 -15.94 8.64 -14.42
CA VAL A 93 -15.90 7.40 -13.65
C VAL A 93 -14.96 7.53 -12.46
N PRO A 94 -15.36 7.08 -11.24
CA PRO A 94 -14.58 7.25 -10.02
C PRO A 94 -13.16 6.69 -10.11
N TRP A 95 -12.98 5.50 -10.70
CA TRP A 95 -11.68 4.88 -10.83
C TRP A 95 -10.70 5.67 -11.71
N ALA A 96 -11.18 6.40 -12.74
CA ALA A 96 -10.32 7.23 -13.58
C ALA A 96 -9.93 8.54 -12.87
N ARG A 97 -10.84 9.12 -12.06
CA ARG A 97 -10.49 10.25 -11.20
C ARG A 97 -9.46 9.86 -10.14
N LEU A 98 -9.59 8.67 -9.54
CA LEU A 98 -8.57 8.13 -8.64
C LEU A 98 -7.24 7.93 -9.36
N GLY A 99 -7.27 7.42 -10.60
CA GLY A 99 -6.07 7.26 -11.44
C GLY A 99 -5.41 8.61 -11.77
N LEU A 100 -6.20 9.63 -12.12
CA LEU A 100 -5.71 10.99 -12.35
C LEU A 100 -5.07 11.58 -11.08
N ALA A 101 -5.71 11.41 -9.92
CA ALA A 101 -5.13 11.85 -8.65
C ALA A 101 -3.78 11.17 -8.34
N LYS A 102 -3.64 9.88 -8.67
CA LYS A 102 -2.35 9.17 -8.55
C LYS A 102 -1.28 9.75 -9.49
N ALA A 103 -1.64 10.09 -10.73
CA ALA A 103 -0.72 10.71 -11.66
C ALA A 103 -0.28 12.11 -11.17
N LEU A 104 -1.19 12.93 -10.68
CA LEU A 104 -0.90 14.23 -10.08
C LEU A 104 -0.01 14.11 -8.84
N TYR A 105 -0.26 13.12 -7.98
CA TYR A 105 0.60 12.80 -6.83
C TYR A 105 2.04 12.50 -7.26
N LEU A 106 2.24 11.69 -8.30
CA LEU A 106 3.56 11.39 -8.84
C LEU A 106 4.27 12.62 -9.41
N GLN A 107 3.51 13.58 -9.96
CA GLN A 107 4.00 14.88 -10.40
C GLN A 107 4.26 15.87 -9.24
N ARG A 108 4.03 15.47 -7.99
CA ARG A 108 4.09 16.30 -6.79
C ARG A 108 3.07 17.47 -6.76
N ARG A 109 2.03 17.39 -7.58
CA ARG A 109 0.90 18.34 -7.62
C ARG A 109 -0.12 17.94 -6.55
N TYR A 110 0.32 18.01 -5.28
CA TYR A 110 -0.44 17.44 -4.16
C TYR A 110 -1.79 18.13 -3.94
N ALA A 111 -1.87 19.46 -4.09
CA ALA A 111 -3.12 20.20 -3.92
C ALA A 111 -4.21 19.74 -4.91
N GLU A 112 -3.86 19.59 -6.19
CA GLU A 112 -4.81 19.15 -7.21
C GLU A 112 -5.20 17.67 -7.03
N ALA A 113 -4.26 16.83 -6.61
CA ALA A 113 -4.56 15.44 -6.26
C ALA A 113 -5.52 15.35 -5.07
N GLU A 114 -5.31 16.20 -4.05
CA GLU A 114 -6.17 16.26 -2.86
C GLU A 114 -7.59 16.69 -3.20
N ASP A 115 -7.78 17.72 -4.01
CA ASP A 115 -9.11 18.19 -4.43
C ASP A 115 -9.91 17.06 -5.10
N LEU A 116 -9.29 16.31 -6.00
CA LEU A 116 -9.94 15.17 -6.65
C LEU A 116 -10.29 14.06 -5.67
N LEU A 117 -9.40 13.76 -4.73
CA LEU A 117 -9.60 12.70 -3.75
C LEU A 117 -10.66 13.08 -2.71
N GLN A 118 -10.70 14.33 -2.27
CA GLN A 118 -11.74 14.84 -1.38
C GLN A 118 -13.12 14.78 -2.05
N ALA A 119 -13.20 15.16 -3.33
CA ALA A 119 -14.44 15.04 -4.09
C ALA A 119 -14.90 13.58 -4.19
N LEU A 120 -13.99 12.64 -4.46
CA LEU A 120 -14.30 11.22 -4.52
C LEU A 120 -14.83 10.66 -3.18
N VAL A 121 -14.21 11.04 -2.07
CA VAL A 121 -14.63 10.65 -0.72
C VAL A 121 -15.98 11.25 -0.38
N GLY A 122 -16.21 12.53 -0.74
CA GLY A 122 -17.49 13.22 -0.49
C GLY A 122 -18.67 12.64 -1.31
N GLU A 123 -18.41 12.17 -2.52
CA GLU A 123 -19.43 11.54 -3.38
C GLU A 123 -19.73 10.08 -2.98
N ASN A 124 -18.73 9.36 -2.47
CA ASN A 124 -18.87 7.98 -2.05
C ASN A 124 -17.98 7.67 -0.84
N GLU A 125 -18.55 7.78 0.34
CA GLU A 125 -17.87 7.50 1.61
C GLU A 125 -17.33 6.06 1.70
N LEU A 126 -17.87 5.12 0.93
CA LEU A 126 -17.40 3.72 0.90
C LEU A 126 -16.23 3.48 -0.05
N TYR A 127 -15.79 4.51 -0.78
CA TYR A 127 -14.66 4.37 -1.71
C TYR A 127 -13.32 4.44 -0.99
N VAL A 128 -13.03 3.39 -0.24
CA VAL A 128 -11.93 3.32 0.72
C VAL A 128 -10.54 3.54 0.10
N ASP A 129 -10.34 3.17 -1.16
CA ASP A 129 -9.07 3.42 -1.87
C ASP A 129 -8.78 4.93 -2.05
N ALA A 130 -9.82 5.77 -2.13
CA ALA A 130 -9.64 7.22 -2.19
C ALA A 130 -9.09 7.78 -0.86
N TYR A 131 -9.52 7.23 0.29
CA TYR A 131 -8.95 7.61 1.60
C TYR A 131 -7.48 7.25 1.71
N ASP A 132 -7.09 6.06 1.25
CA ASP A 132 -5.69 5.62 1.29
C ASP A 132 -4.79 6.59 0.49
N TRP A 133 -5.25 7.05 -0.68
CA TRP A 133 -4.50 8.01 -1.49
C TRP A 133 -4.59 9.43 -0.96
N LEU A 134 -5.71 9.85 -0.39
CA LEU A 134 -5.86 11.15 0.26
C LEU A 134 -4.89 11.27 1.45
N SER A 135 -4.80 10.25 2.28
CA SER A 135 -3.83 10.21 3.38
C SER A 135 -2.38 10.32 2.87
N ARG A 136 -2.01 9.54 1.85
CA ARG A 136 -0.67 9.61 1.24
C ARG A 136 -0.36 10.99 0.66
N THR A 137 -1.35 11.63 0.05
CA THR A 137 -1.21 12.96 -0.56
C THR A 137 -0.94 14.01 0.51
N ARG A 138 -1.71 14.00 1.60
CA ARG A 138 -1.51 14.90 2.74
C ARG A 138 -0.19 14.66 3.45
N GLU A 139 0.20 13.40 3.62
CA GLU A 139 1.51 13.06 4.15
C GLU A 139 2.65 13.64 3.30
N ALA A 140 2.58 13.47 1.97
CA ALA A 140 3.58 14.01 1.05
C ALA A 140 3.60 15.54 1.02
N ALA A 141 2.48 16.19 1.35
CA ALA A 141 2.39 17.63 1.55
C ALA A 141 2.90 18.11 2.92
N GLY A 142 3.28 17.17 3.84
CA GLY A 142 3.73 17.48 5.19
C GLY A 142 2.62 17.61 6.23
N GLU A 143 1.37 17.33 5.86
CA GLU A 143 0.18 17.47 6.71
C GLU A 143 -0.11 16.17 7.48
N LEU A 144 0.83 15.76 8.36
CA LEU A 144 0.81 14.44 9.01
C LEU A 144 -0.46 14.20 9.85
N GLU A 145 -0.91 15.19 10.62
CA GLU A 145 -2.13 15.09 11.43
C GLU A 145 -3.38 14.90 10.56
N ALA A 146 -3.47 15.65 9.44
CA ALA A 146 -4.57 15.53 8.51
C ALA A 146 -4.56 14.16 7.81
N ALA A 147 -3.37 13.64 7.45
CA ALA A 147 -3.19 12.32 6.89
C ALA A 147 -3.64 11.21 7.86
N ARG A 148 -3.25 11.33 9.14
CA ARG A 148 -3.66 10.40 10.21
C ARG A 148 -5.19 10.38 10.40
N ASN A 149 -5.83 11.53 10.43
CA ASN A 149 -7.28 11.66 10.58
C ASN A 149 -8.03 10.98 9.42
N VAL A 150 -7.55 11.13 8.20
CA VAL A 150 -8.11 10.45 7.01
C VAL A 150 -8.05 8.92 7.17
N LEU A 151 -6.92 8.36 7.61
CA LEU A 151 -6.80 6.91 7.82
C LEU A 151 -7.67 6.43 8.99
N THR A 152 -7.83 7.22 10.03
CA THR A 152 -8.73 6.91 11.15
C THR A 152 -10.18 6.75 10.65
N ASN A 153 -10.65 7.66 9.79
CA ASN A 153 -11.96 7.55 9.17
C ASN A 153 -12.07 6.31 8.26
N ALA A 154 -11.04 6.04 7.45
CA ALA A 154 -11.00 4.85 6.60
C ALA A 154 -11.02 3.54 7.41
N MET A 155 -10.44 3.54 8.60
CA MET A 155 -10.46 2.38 9.51
C MET A 155 -11.85 2.10 10.06
N ALA A 156 -12.68 3.13 10.30
CA ALA A 156 -14.07 2.94 10.70
C ALA A 156 -14.88 2.20 9.61
N LEU A 157 -14.57 2.44 8.34
CA LEU A 157 -15.24 1.82 7.20
C LEU A 157 -14.70 0.40 6.88
N SER A 158 -13.40 0.18 7.07
CA SER A 158 -12.73 -1.07 6.71
C SER A 158 -11.62 -1.42 7.73
N PRO A 159 -11.98 -2.00 8.90
CA PRO A 159 -11.10 -2.15 10.06
C PRO A 159 -10.07 -3.28 9.94
N HIS A 160 -10.12 -4.10 8.88
CA HIS A 160 -9.33 -5.33 8.85
C HIS A 160 -8.10 -5.28 7.95
N ARG A 161 -7.84 -4.19 7.23
CA ARG A 161 -6.71 -4.07 6.31
C ARG A 161 -5.42 -3.78 7.08
N VAL A 162 -4.58 -4.79 7.25
CA VAL A 162 -3.31 -4.72 8.01
C VAL A 162 -2.40 -3.59 7.51
N GLY A 163 -2.28 -3.41 6.18
CA GLY A 163 -1.46 -2.33 5.62
C GLY A 163 -1.92 -0.93 6.03
N ARG A 164 -3.24 -0.71 6.19
CA ARG A 164 -3.77 0.58 6.66
C ARG A 164 -3.53 0.78 8.16
N LEU A 165 -3.71 -0.28 8.97
CA LEU A 165 -3.36 -0.26 10.39
C LEU A 165 -1.88 0.07 10.59
N ARG A 166 -1.00 -0.57 9.82
CA ARG A 166 0.45 -0.29 9.85
C ARG A 166 0.72 1.19 9.58
N ARG A 167 0.14 1.72 8.49
CA ARG A 167 0.36 3.13 8.14
C ARG A 167 -0.21 4.11 9.16
N LEU A 168 -1.39 3.80 9.73
CA LEU A 168 -1.96 4.61 10.82
C LEU A 168 -1.05 4.60 12.05
N GLY A 169 -0.47 3.45 12.39
CA GLY A 169 0.50 3.35 13.50
C GLY A 169 1.76 4.18 13.25
N GLU A 170 2.32 4.13 12.03
CA GLU A 170 3.48 4.93 11.63
C GLU A 170 3.20 6.43 11.76
N LEU A 171 2.10 6.91 11.17
CA LEU A 171 1.67 8.32 11.29
C LEU A 171 1.41 8.73 12.73
N SER A 172 0.88 7.82 13.57
CA SER A 172 0.68 8.10 14.99
C SER A 172 2.00 8.25 15.74
N ILE A 173 3.05 7.50 15.39
CA ILE A 173 4.41 7.70 15.92
C ILE A 173 4.95 9.07 15.49
N GLU A 174 4.88 9.37 14.19
CA GLU A 174 5.39 10.61 13.59
C GLU A 174 4.71 11.87 14.17
N THR A 175 3.42 11.77 14.53
CA THR A 175 2.66 12.86 15.16
C THR A 175 2.75 12.88 16.69
N GLY A 176 3.52 11.96 17.30
CA GLY A 176 3.73 11.90 18.74
C GLY A 176 2.60 11.26 19.55
N ASP A 177 1.56 10.74 18.90
CA ASP A 177 0.46 10.01 19.56
C ASP A 177 0.85 8.54 19.77
N HIS A 178 1.81 8.35 20.68
CA HIS A 178 2.39 7.03 20.94
C HIS A 178 1.39 6.04 21.58
N GLU A 179 0.35 6.53 22.24
CA GLU A 179 -0.70 5.67 22.80
C GLU A 179 -1.58 5.07 21.71
N ALA A 180 -2.05 5.91 20.78
CA ALA A 180 -2.79 5.43 19.61
C ALA A 180 -1.93 4.51 18.73
N ALA A 181 -0.65 4.86 18.54
CA ALA A 181 0.31 4.05 17.79
C ALA A 181 0.46 2.65 18.37
N GLU A 182 0.70 2.55 19.68
CA GLU A 182 0.86 1.25 20.36
C GLU A 182 -0.39 0.37 20.20
N LYS A 183 -1.57 0.94 20.44
CA LYS A 183 -2.84 0.22 20.30
C LYS A 183 -3.02 -0.38 18.89
N VAL A 184 -2.75 0.42 17.87
CA VAL A 184 -2.94 0.01 16.47
C VAL A 184 -1.87 -1.00 16.07
N LEU A 185 -0.60 -0.77 16.42
CA LEU A 185 0.51 -1.64 16.05
C LEU A 185 0.51 -2.97 16.79
N ALA A 186 0.02 -3.01 18.04
CA ALA A 186 -0.22 -4.27 18.74
C ALA A 186 -1.27 -5.13 18.01
N GLU A 187 -2.28 -4.50 17.41
CA GLU A 187 -3.24 -5.22 16.57
C GLU A 187 -2.61 -5.74 15.27
N VAL A 188 -1.72 -4.96 14.64
CA VAL A 188 -0.94 -5.40 13.45
C VAL A 188 -0.13 -6.65 13.79
N VAL A 189 0.66 -6.62 14.87
CA VAL A 189 1.46 -7.76 15.33
C VAL A 189 0.57 -8.97 15.62
N ARG A 190 -0.54 -8.77 16.33
CA ARG A 190 -1.50 -9.84 16.65
C ARG A 190 -2.11 -10.49 15.40
N LYS A 191 -2.53 -9.69 14.40
CA LYS A 191 -3.11 -10.18 13.14
C LYS A 191 -2.05 -10.82 12.24
N GLY A 192 -0.83 -10.30 12.24
CA GLY A 192 0.29 -10.79 11.44
C GLY A 192 0.81 -12.14 11.90
N LYS A 193 0.74 -12.45 13.17
CA LYS A 193 1.44 -13.58 13.83
C LYS A 193 1.30 -14.95 13.12
N TYR A 194 0.12 -15.23 12.55
CA TYR A 194 -0.18 -16.50 11.86
C TYR A 194 -0.53 -16.28 10.39
N SER A 195 -0.16 -15.15 9.82
CA SER A 195 -0.42 -14.78 8.44
C SER A 195 0.84 -14.93 7.58
N ASP A 196 0.67 -15.21 6.30
CA ASP A 196 1.75 -15.13 5.31
C ASP A 196 2.29 -13.70 5.12
N PHE A 197 1.55 -12.69 5.62
CA PHE A 197 1.94 -11.26 5.61
C PHE A 197 2.66 -10.82 6.89
N ARG A 198 3.09 -11.76 7.75
CA ARG A 198 3.86 -11.45 8.96
C ARG A 198 5.19 -10.79 8.59
N ASP A 199 5.51 -9.71 9.30
CA ASP A 199 6.71 -8.93 9.04
C ASP A 199 7.38 -8.59 10.40
N PRO A 200 8.65 -8.98 10.60
CA PRO A 200 9.40 -8.64 11.81
C PRO A 200 9.46 -7.13 12.09
N GLU A 201 9.40 -6.29 11.04
CA GLU A 201 9.39 -4.82 11.19
C GLU A 201 8.18 -4.29 11.95
N ASP A 202 7.07 -5.03 11.99
CA ASP A 202 5.88 -4.63 12.76
C ASP A 202 6.15 -4.61 14.27
N HIS A 203 7.03 -5.50 14.76
CA HIS A 203 7.46 -5.47 16.16
C HIS A 203 8.37 -4.27 16.45
N VAL A 204 9.21 -3.87 15.50
CA VAL A 204 10.06 -2.67 15.63
C VAL A 204 9.19 -1.42 15.73
N ARG A 205 8.17 -1.30 14.88
CA ARG A 205 7.22 -0.18 14.94
C ARG A 205 6.47 -0.13 16.27
N LEU A 206 5.99 -1.30 16.74
CA LEU A 206 5.33 -1.39 18.05
C LEU A 206 6.27 -0.96 19.18
N LEU A 207 7.50 -1.44 19.16
CA LEU A 207 8.54 -1.06 20.13
C LEU A 207 8.82 0.45 20.10
N GLN A 208 8.90 1.07 18.93
CA GLN A 208 9.07 2.54 18.80
C GLN A 208 7.92 3.28 19.51
N ALA A 209 6.67 2.85 19.35
CA ALA A 209 5.53 3.44 20.05
C ALA A 209 5.64 3.29 21.58
N GLN A 210 6.04 2.11 22.06
CA GLN A 210 6.25 1.83 23.51
C GLN A 210 7.38 2.67 24.09
N LEU A 211 8.50 2.81 23.39
CA LEU A 211 9.61 3.68 23.80
C LEU A 211 9.21 5.16 23.79
N GLY A 212 8.35 5.58 22.86
CA GLY A 212 7.77 6.91 22.83
C GLY A 212 6.95 7.23 24.08
N ARG A 213 6.24 6.25 24.61
CA ARG A 213 5.52 6.33 25.89
C ARG A 213 6.44 6.22 27.12
N GLY A 214 7.71 5.88 26.92
CA GLY A 214 8.66 5.62 28.02
C GLY A 214 8.58 4.22 28.64
N ASP A 215 7.81 3.30 28.05
CA ASP A 215 7.65 1.94 28.56
C ASP A 215 8.74 1.00 28.01
N THR A 216 9.92 1.09 28.60
CA THR A 216 11.06 0.25 28.23
C THR A 216 10.85 -1.22 28.57
N ALA A 217 10.08 -1.52 29.63
CA ALA A 217 9.80 -2.90 30.03
C ALA A 217 8.94 -3.64 29.00
N GLN A 218 7.91 -2.96 28.48
CA GLN A 218 7.08 -3.49 27.43
C GLN A 218 7.82 -3.62 26.10
N ALA A 219 8.71 -2.65 25.79
CA ALA A 219 9.58 -2.72 24.61
C ALA A 219 10.50 -3.95 24.65
N GLU A 220 11.08 -4.29 25.79
CA GLU A 220 11.88 -5.53 25.95
C GLU A 220 11.03 -6.79 25.83
N ALA A 221 9.77 -6.77 26.31
CA ALA A 221 8.87 -7.89 26.09
C ALA A 221 8.51 -8.07 24.60
N THR A 222 8.40 -6.98 23.86
CA THR A 222 8.19 -7.01 22.40
C THR A 222 9.39 -7.61 21.66
N ILE A 223 10.63 -7.35 22.09
CA ILE A 223 11.84 -8.01 21.54
C ILE A 223 11.76 -9.52 21.74
N ARG A 224 11.45 -9.98 22.95
CA ARG A 224 11.31 -11.43 23.24
C ARG A 224 10.19 -12.09 22.43
N ASP A 225 9.08 -11.39 22.15
CA ASP A 225 8.03 -11.90 21.29
C ASP A 225 8.47 -11.95 19.82
N LEU A 226 9.19 -10.93 19.33
CA LEU A 226 9.80 -10.91 18.00
C LEU A 226 10.69 -12.14 17.78
N GLU A 227 11.65 -12.37 18.66
CA GLU A 227 12.57 -13.50 18.57
C GLU A 227 11.87 -14.85 18.55
N ARG A 228 10.83 -15.01 19.37
CA ARG A 228 10.06 -16.25 19.49
C ARG A 228 9.09 -16.46 18.32
N SER A 229 8.35 -15.43 17.92
CA SER A 229 7.25 -15.56 16.97
C SER A 229 7.67 -15.44 15.51
N MET A 230 8.80 -14.78 15.25
CA MET A 230 9.33 -14.51 13.91
C MET A 230 10.63 -15.31 13.64
N ALA A 231 10.97 -16.28 14.48
CA ALA A 231 12.13 -17.13 14.28
C ALA A 231 12.13 -17.75 12.88
N GLY A 232 13.29 -17.70 12.20
CA GLY A 232 13.47 -18.25 10.85
C GLY A 232 13.07 -17.33 9.69
N LEU A 233 12.56 -16.12 9.95
CA LEU A 233 12.42 -15.12 8.90
C LEU A 233 13.72 -14.32 8.74
N ASP A 234 14.07 -14.02 7.49
CA ASP A 234 15.36 -13.39 7.13
C ASP A 234 15.65 -12.10 7.88
N LYS A 235 14.62 -11.22 8.04
CA LYS A 235 14.78 -9.93 8.70
C LYS A 235 14.78 -9.98 10.23
N THR A 236 14.48 -11.11 10.86
CA THR A 236 14.28 -11.18 12.32
C THR A 236 15.50 -10.74 13.09
N ARG A 237 16.69 -11.21 12.73
CA ARG A 237 17.94 -10.84 13.40
C ARG A 237 18.19 -9.33 13.33
N MET A 238 18.01 -8.75 12.16
CA MET A 238 18.19 -7.32 11.93
C MET A 238 17.19 -6.50 12.76
N CYS A 239 15.92 -6.91 12.76
CA CYS A 239 14.88 -6.26 13.58
C CYS A 239 15.15 -6.40 15.08
N THR A 240 15.65 -7.55 15.56
CA THR A 240 16.03 -7.75 16.98
C THR A 240 17.19 -6.84 17.38
N ALA A 241 18.24 -6.79 16.57
CA ALA A 241 19.40 -5.95 16.86
C ALA A 241 19.04 -4.45 16.84
N LEU A 242 18.26 -4.00 15.86
CA LEU A 242 17.74 -2.63 15.81
C LEU A 242 16.89 -2.30 17.04
N SER A 243 15.98 -3.20 17.41
CA SER A 243 15.12 -3.06 18.59
C SER A 243 15.93 -2.95 19.88
N SER A 244 16.96 -3.78 20.04
CA SER A 244 17.86 -3.75 21.21
C SER A 244 18.65 -2.43 21.25
N ALA A 245 19.17 -1.96 20.12
CA ALA A 245 19.86 -0.69 20.03
C ALA A 245 18.94 0.49 20.44
N LEU A 246 17.68 0.51 19.96
CA LEU A 246 16.71 1.55 20.33
C LEU A 246 16.41 1.56 21.84
N VAL A 247 16.27 0.39 22.47
CA VAL A 247 16.09 0.29 23.93
C VAL A 247 17.31 0.80 24.67
N HIS A 248 18.54 0.43 24.25
CA HIS A 248 19.80 0.93 24.86
C HIS A 248 19.93 2.44 24.72
N VAL A 249 19.62 3.03 23.56
CA VAL A 249 19.59 4.48 23.38
C VAL A 249 18.62 5.14 24.37
N LYS A 250 17.40 4.59 24.49
CA LYS A 250 16.39 5.13 25.43
C LYS A 250 16.83 5.08 26.88
N LYS A 251 17.66 4.08 27.27
CA LYS A 251 18.24 3.93 28.60
C LYS A 251 19.50 4.77 28.83
N GLY A 252 20.03 5.43 27.78
CA GLY A 252 21.31 6.17 27.84
C GLY A 252 22.54 5.29 27.74
N GLU A 253 22.40 4.02 27.39
CA GLU A 253 23.50 3.04 27.29
C GLU A 253 24.13 3.07 25.86
N THR A 254 24.75 4.18 25.51
CA THR A 254 25.25 4.50 24.16
C THR A 254 26.24 3.46 23.62
N ASP A 255 27.14 2.95 24.48
CA ASP A 255 28.14 1.97 24.07
C ASP A 255 27.51 0.66 23.64
N ARG A 256 26.54 0.16 24.41
CA ARG A 256 25.78 -1.05 24.07
C ARG A 256 24.94 -0.88 22.82
N ALA A 257 24.34 0.31 22.62
CA ALA A 257 23.64 0.62 21.39
C ALA A 257 24.58 0.59 20.18
N GLY A 258 25.79 1.13 20.33
CA GLY A 258 26.83 1.08 19.31
C GLY A 258 27.30 -0.32 18.97
N GLU A 259 27.43 -1.21 19.96
CA GLU A 259 27.79 -2.63 19.75
C GLU A 259 26.67 -3.37 18.99
N ALA A 260 25.41 -3.18 19.37
CA ALA A 260 24.27 -3.77 18.68
C ALA A 260 24.17 -3.34 17.21
N LEU A 261 24.43 -2.05 16.91
CA LEU A 261 24.45 -1.54 15.54
C LEU A 261 25.67 -2.02 14.72
N LYS A 262 26.84 -2.17 15.34
CA LYS A 262 28.04 -2.73 14.67
C LYS A 262 27.82 -4.17 14.26
N ALA A 263 27.16 -4.97 15.11
CA ALA A 263 26.78 -6.35 14.78
C ALA A 263 25.84 -6.37 13.54
N LEU A 264 24.90 -5.45 13.46
CA LEU A 264 24.04 -5.27 12.27
C LEU A 264 24.81 -4.99 10.99
N ILE A 265 25.76 -4.05 11.03
CA ILE A 265 26.53 -3.64 9.86
C ILE A 265 27.40 -4.79 9.37
N SER A 266 28.04 -5.54 10.27
CA SER A 266 28.90 -6.69 9.93
C SER A 266 28.10 -7.87 9.32
N GLU A 267 26.81 -7.99 9.61
CA GLU A 267 25.93 -9.01 9.06
C GLU A 267 25.20 -8.55 7.78
N SER A 268 25.14 -7.24 7.48
CA SER A 268 24.38 -6.68 6.37
C SER A 268 25.02 -6.80 4.98
N ASP A 269 26.19 -7.41 4.86
CA ASP A 269 26.84 -7.71 3.57
C ASP A 269 26.02 -8.63 2.65
N GLY A 270 24.84 -9.07 3.08
CA GLY A 270 23.90 -9.93 2.36
C GLY A 270 22.75 -9.22 1.61
N GLY A 271 22.72 -7.91 1.49
CA GLY A 271 21.72 -7.20 0.64
C GLY A 271 20.32 -7.07 1.26
N GLN A 272 20.13 -7.34 2.53
CA GLN A 272 18.83 -7.14 3.20
C GLN A 272 18.66 -5.68 3.61
N SER A 273 17.50 -5.08 3.30
CA SER A 273 17.14 -3.73 3.72
C SER A 273 15.85 -3.72 4.55
N LEU A 274 15.78 -2.83 5.54
CA LEU A 274 14.54 -2.57 6.27
C LEU A 274 13.75 -1.46 5.60
N SER A 275 12.41 -1.57 5.64
CA SER A 275 11.49 -0.55 5.12
C SER A 275 11.08 0.46 6.20
N LEU A 276 11.71 0.42 7.37
CA LEU A 276 11.46 1.35 8.47
C LEU A 276 11.93 2.77 8.11
N LYS A 277 11.13 3.76 8.43
CA LYS A 277 11.46 5.18 8.33
C LYS A 277 12.18 5.68 9.57
#